data_68cbeca40f996c93b48e2521a00a5b9c
#
_entry.id   68cbeca40f996c93b48e2521a00a5b9c
#
_cell.length_a   1.000
_cell.length_b   1.000
_cell.length_c   1.000
_cell.angle_alpha   90.00
_cell.angle_beta   90.00
_cell.angle_gamma   90.00
#
_symmetry.space_group_name_H-M   'P 1'
#
loop_
_entity.id
_entity.type
_entity.pdbx_description
1 polymer ?
#
loop_
_entity_poly.entity_id
_entity_poly.type
_entity_poly.pdbx_seq_one_letter_code
_entity_poly.pdbx_strand_id
1 'polypeptide(L)'
;MPLYPVTIIAVAMVLMVSTAVRADERYTPIQDSVVAEECGACHMAFQPQMLPEKSWQKIIGDLSNHFGEDASLDPETVTRIEKYHRDNAADSGWLSGKFMR
;
A
#
# COMPACT_ATOMS: atom_id res chain seq x y z
N MET A 1 -45.97 14.23 28.15
CA MET A 1 -44.83 15.01 27.63
C MET A 1 -44.25 14.30 26.41
N PRO A 2 -44.57 14.74 25.20
CA PRO A 2 -44.12 14.01 24.00
C PRO A 2 -42.77 14.51 23.52
N LEU A 3 -41.67 14.20 24.22
CA LEU A 3 -40.31 14.43 23.75
C LEU A 3 -39.72 13.19 23.06
N TYR A 4 -40.46 12.09 23.08
CA TYR A 4 -40.01 10.81 22.52
C TYR A 4 -39.69 10.81 21.01
N PRO A 5 -40.47 11.49 20.14
CA PRO A 5 -40.18 11.42 18.71
C PRO A 5 -38.87 12.16 18.35
N VAL A 6 -38.55 13.25 18.99
CA VAL A 6 -37.36 14.01 18.74
C VAL A 6 -36.11 13.24 19.24
N THR A 7 -36.23 12.60 20.39
CA THR A 7 -35.17 11.79 20.97
C THR A 7 -34.89 10.53 20.13
N ILE A 8 -35.93 9.88 19.63
CA ILE A 8 -35.82 8.71 18.75
C ILE A 8 -35.16 9.09 17.41
N ILE A 9 -35.52 10.22 16.83
CA ILE A 9 -34.92 10.71 15.58
C ILE A 9 -33.45 11.04 15.78
N ALA A 10 -33.06 11.69 16.89
CA ALA A 10 -31.69 12.02 17.20
C ALA A 10 -30.83 10.74 17.41
N VAL A 11 -31.34 9.74 18.11
CA VAL A 11 -30.65 8.46 18.32
C VAL A 11 -30.50 7.69 17.02
N ALA A 12 -31.55 7.66 16.17
CA ALA A 12 -31.47 7.03 14.84
C ALA A 12 -30.45 7.71 13.93
N MET A 13 -30.33 9.03 13.95
CA MET A 13 -29.34 9.80 13.20
C MET A 13 -27.91 9.51 13.64
N VAL A 14 -27.66 9.40 14.94
CA VAL A 14 -26.35 9.05 15.50
C VAL A 14 -25.96 7.62 15.12
N LEU A 15 -26.90 6.67 15.13
CA LEU A 15 -26.66 5.28 14.72
C LEU A 15 -26.35 5.15 13.22
N MET A 16 -26.96 5.96 12.36
CA MET A 16 -26.66 5.97 10.92
C MET A 16 -25.26 6.52 10.61
N VAL A 17 -24.77 7.48 11.35
CA VAL A 17 -23.43 8.04 11.17
C VAL A 17 -22.34 7.03 11.61
N SER A 18 -22.64 6.21 12.62
CA SER A 18 -21.67 5.24 13.16
C SER A 18 -21.35 4.07 12.22
N THR A 19 -22.14 3.84 11.18
CA THR A 19 -21.94 2.71 10.25
C THR A 19 -21.09 3.05 9.02
N ALA A 20 -20.67 4.32 8.85
CA ALA A 20 -20.02 4.78 7.63
C ALA A 20 -18.47 4.77 7.69
N VAL A 21 -17.85 4.49 8.84
CA VAL A 21 -16.40 4.46 8.97
C VAL A 21 -15.90 3.03 8.83
N ARG A 22 -15.64 2.62 7.60
CA ARG A 22 -14.87 1.41 7.30
C ARG A 22 -13.49 1.85 6.80
N ALA A 23 -12.50 1.70 7.63
CA ALA A 23 -11.11 1.71 7.19
C ALA A 23 -10.79 0.31 6.63
N ASP A 24 -11.10 0.10 5.36
CA ASP A 24 -10.77 -1.13 4.63
C ASP A 24 -9.68 -0.79 3.62
N GLU A 25 -8.43 -0.80 4.07
CA GLU A 25 -7.27 -0.67 3.18
C GLU A 25 -7.00 -2.01 2.52
N ARG A 26 -7.39 -2.12 1.25
CA ARG A 26 -7.11 -3.29 0.43
C ARG A 26 -5.89 -3.04 -0.44
N TYR A 27 -4.81 -3.74 -0.14
CA TYR A 27 -3.65 -3.79 -1.01
C TYR A 27 -3.87 -4.79 -2.13
N THR A 28 -3.53 -4.40 -3.35
CA THR A 28 -3.58 -5.30 -4.50
C THR A 28 -2.50 -6.39 -4.35
N PRO A 29 -2.83 -7.67 -4.49
CA PRO A 29 -1.82 -8.73 -4.51
C PRO A 29 -0.78 -8.49 -5.60
N ILE A 30 0.46 -8.93 -5.35
CA ILE A 30 1.54 -8.85 -6.34
C ILE A 30 1.18 -9.71 -7.55
N GLN A 31 1.11 -9.11 -8.73
CA GLN A 31 0.72 -9.77 -9.98
C GLN A 31 1.92 -10.32 -10.76
N ASP A 32 3.11 -9.78 -10.54
CA ASP A 32 4.33 -10.23 -11.19
C ASP A 32 4.96 -11.39 -10.41
N SER A 33 5.05 -12.56 -11.03
CA SER A 33 5.57 -13.78 -10.39
C SER A 33 7.03 -13.68 -9.98
N VAL A 34 7.86 -12.98 -10.76
CA VAL A 34 9.29 -12.77 -10.43
C VAL A 34 9.42 -11.88 -9.20
N VAL A 35 8.63 -10.80 -9.14
CA VAL A 35 8.58 -9.92 -7.96
C VAL A 35 8.14 -10.69 -6.72
N ALA A 36 7.08 -11.49 -6.83
CA ALA A 36 6.57 -12.29 -5.73
C ALA A 36 7.61 -13.31 -5.23
N GLU A 37 8.31 -13.97 -6.13
CA GLU A 37 9.33 -14.98 -5.81
C GLU A 37 10.57 -14.35 -5.17
N GLU A 38 11.17 -13.35 -5.81
CA GLU A 38 12.42 -12.75 -5.36
C GLU A 38 12.24 -11.94 -4.06
N CYS A 39 11.20 -11.12 -3.98
CA CYS A 39 10.90 -10.35 -2.77
C CYS A 39 10.36 -11.23 -1.64
N GLY A 40 9.77 -12.37 -1.95
CA GLY A 40 9.22 -13.33 -1.00
C GLY A 40 10.18 -14.43 -0.53
N ALA A 41 11.42 -14.47 -1.04
CA ALA A 41 12.36 -15.54 -0.77
C ALA A 41 12.80 -15.65 0.70
N CYS A 42 12.89 -14.54 1.41
CA CYS A 42 13.38 -14.48 2.80
C CYS A 42 12.31 -14.02 3.80
N HIS A 43 11.37 -13.20 3.37
CA HIS A 43 10.25 -12.70 4.17
C HIS A 43 9.04 -12.44 3.28
N MET A 44 7.94 -12.04 3.86
CA MET A 44 6.73 -11.68 3.09
C MET A 44 7.05 -10.56 2.08
N ALA A 45 6.66 -10.77 0.83
CA ALA A 45 6.75 -9.74 -0.19
C ALA A 45 5.73 -8.62 0.10
N PHE A 46 6.22 -7.41 0.33
CA PHE A 46 5.38 -6.24 0.57
C PHE A 46 4.82 -5.68 -0.75
N GLN A 47 3.55 -5.31 -0.73
CA GLN A 47 2.91 -4.73 -1.90
C GLN A 47 3.48 -3.33 -2.21
N PRO A 48 3.68 -3.01 -3.50
CA PRO A 48 4.21 -1.70 -3.92
C PRO A 48 3.42 -0.50 -3.39
N GLN A 49 2.11 -0.65 -3.19
CA GLN A 49 1.22 0.40 -2.68
C GLN A 49 1.55 0.84 -1.24
N MET A 50 2.38 0.09 -0.52
CA MET A 50 2.75 0.41 0.87
C MET A 50 3.73 1.57 1.00
N LEU A 51 4.50 1.87 -0.06
CA LEU A 51 5.51 2.93 -0.05
C LEU A 51 5.44 3.79 -1.33
N PRO A 52 5.86 5.07 -1.25
CA PRO A 52 6.02 5.90 -2.43
C PRO A 52 7.21 5.44 -3.28
N GLU A 53 7.21 5.81 -4.56
CA GLU A 53 8.22 5.43 -5.56
C GLU A 53 9.67 5.66 -5.07
N LYS A 54 9.95 6.84 -4.51
CA LYS A 54 11.30 7.17 -4.03
C LYS A 54 11.81 6.25 -2.93
N SER A 55 10.92 5.77 -2.07
CA SER A 55 11.28 4.82 -1.02
C SER A 55 11.63 3.46 -1.60
N TRP A 56 10.86 2.98 -2.57
CA TRP A 56 11.16 1.76 -3.30
C TRP A 56 12.48 1.85 -4.08
N GLN A 57 12.72 2.95 -4.79
CA GLN A 57 13.99 3.18 -5.49
C GLN A 57 15.19 3.08 -4.56
N LYS A 58 15.09 3.66 -3.37
CA LYS A 58 16.15 3.59 -2.36
C LYS A 58 16.40 2.17 -1.86
N ILE A 59 15.35 1.42 -1.58
CA ILE A 59 15.44 0.03 -1.10
C ILE A 59 15.99 -0.89 -2.20
N ILE A 60 15.41 -0.83 -3.40
CA ILE A 60 15.79 -1.70 -4.52
C ILE A 60 17.17 -1.31 -5.07
N GLY A 61 17.55 -0.05 -4.96
CA GLY A 61 18.87 0.45 -5.42
C GLY A 61 20.04 0.00 -4.55
N ASP A 62 19.83 -0.57 -3.38
CA ASP A 62 20.87 -1.02 -2.45
C ASP A 62 20.61 -2.44 -1.91
N LEU A 63 20.29 -3.37 -2.79
CA LEU A 63 20.02 -4.76 -2.41
C LEU A 63 21.27 -5.49 -1.87
N SER A 64 22.47 -5.04 -2.19
CA SER A 64 23.70 -5.61 -1.62
C SER A 64 23.84 -5.33 -0.12
N ASN A 65 23.14 -4.31 0.37
CA ASN A 65 23.05 -3.99 1.80
C ASN A 65 21.57 -3.80 2.21
N HIS A 66 20.79 -4.84 1.99
CA HIS A 66 19.36 -4.83 2.29
C HIS A 66 19.15 -5.06 3.79
N PHE A 67 19.10 -3.96 4.54
CA PHE A 67 19.00 -3.98 6.02
C PHE A 67 20.08 -4.84 6.69
N GLY A 68 21.31 -4.78 6.15
CA GLY A 68 22.46 -5.54 6.64
C GLY A 68 22.67 -6.91 6.00
N GLU A 69 21.78 -7.34 5.10
CA GLU A 69 21.86 -8.61 4.38
C GLU A 69 22.11 -8.37 2.88
N ASP A 70 22.84 -9.28 2.25
CA ASP A 70 23.03 -9.27 0.80
C ASP A 70 21.85 -9.96 0.10
N ALA A 71 20.97 -9.16 -0.49
CA ALA A 71 19.85 -9.61 -1.30
C ALA A 71 20.06 -9.28 -2.80
N SER A 72 21.32 -9.24 -3.25
CA SER A 72 21.68 -8.90 -4.63
C SER A 72 21.01 -9.83 -5.63
N LEU A 73 20.56 -9.24 -6.73
CA LEU A 73 19.98 -9.93 -7.88
C LEU A 73 20.71 -9.50 -9.15
N ASP A 74 20.53 -10.23 -10.24
CA ASP A 74 21.05 -9.81 -11.54
C ASP A 74 20.38 -8.50 -12.01
N PRO A 75 21.07 -7.71 -12.86
CA PRO A 75 20.59 -6.40 -13.27
C PRO A 75 19.26 -6.39 -14.02
N GLU A 76 18.97 -7.43 -14.77
CA GLU A 76 17.69 -7.55 -15.50
C GLU A 76 16.52 -7.75 -14.53
N THR A 77 16.68 -8.62 -13.56
CA THR A 77 15.70 -8.87 -12.50
C THR A 77 15.48 -7.60 -11.65
N VAL A 78 16.54 -6.90 -11.27
CA VAL A 78 16.44 -5.62 -10.54
C VAL A 78 15.64 -4.60 -11.33
N THR A 79 15.92 -4.44 -12.63
CA THR A 79 15.20 -3.51 -13.50
C THR A 79 13.70 -3.83 -13.57
N ARG A 80 13.35 -5.10 -13.65
CA ARG A 80 11.96 -5.56 -13.65
C ARG A 80 11.25 -5.27 -12.33
N ILE A 81 11.89 -5.57 -11.22
CA ILE A 81 11.38 -5.31 -9.87
C ILE A 81 11.18 -3.80 -9.65
N GLU A 82 12.16 -2.99 -10.03
CA GLU A 82 12.09 -1.54 -9.90
C GLU A 82 10.94 -0.95 -10.72
N LYS A 83 10.80 -1.37 -11.98
CA LYS A 83 9.69 -0.95 -12.83
C LYS A 83 8.33 -1.30 -12.24
N TYR A 84 8.16 -2.53 -11.75
CA TYR A 84 6.92 -2.98 -11.14
C TYR A 84 6.56 -2.14 -9.90
N HIS A 85 7.51 -1.87 -9.04
CA HIS A 85 7.29 -1.05 -7.85
C HIS A 85 6.98 0.40 -8.20
N ARG A 86 7.69 0.99 -9.16
CA ARG A 86 7.41 2.34 -9.65
C ARG A 86 6.00 2.47 -10.20
N ASP A 87 5.59 1.53 -11.05
CA ASP A 87 4.29 1.56 -11.71
C ASP A 87 3.11 1.33 -10.74
N ASN A 88 3.36 0.71 -9.58
CA ASN A 88 2.35 0.35 -8.59
C ASN A 88 2.57 0.98 -7.21
N ALA A 89 3.50 1.90 -7.05
CA ALA A 89 3.78 2.58 -5.79
C ALA A 89 2.57 3.36 -5.26
N ALA A 90 2.60 3.73 -3.99
CA ALA A 90 1.53 4.50 -3.34
C ALA A 90 1.19 5.81 -4.08
N ASP A 91 2.18 6.44 -4.71
CA ASP A 91 2.06 7.70 -5.45
C ASP A 91 2.02 7.53 -6.97
N SER A 92 1.84 6.32 -7.50
CA SER A 92 1.76 6.04 -8.94
C SER A 92 0.42 6.47 -9.56
N GLY A 93 -0.65 6.58 -8.76
CA GLY A 93 -1.95 7.04 -9.21
C GLY A 93 -1.98 8.54 -9.47
N TRP A 94 -2.83 8.99 -10.42
CA TRP A 94 -2.96 10.40 -10.80
C TRP A 94 -3.28 11.34 -9.62
N LEU A 95 -4.18 10.93 -8.74
CA LEU A 95 -4.54 11.71 -7.54
C LEU A 95 -3.49 11.59 -6.44
N SER A 96 -2.97 10.38 -6.19
CA SER A 96 -1.97 10.11 -5.17
C SER A 96 -0.66 10.83 -5.45
N GLY A 97 -0.17 10.80 -6.69
CA GLY A 97 1.07 11.47 -7.09
C GLY A 97 1.06 12.98 -6.88
N LYS A 98 -0.10 13.61 -6.87
CA LYS A 98 -0.24 15.06 -6.63
C LYS A 98 -0.07 15.43 -5.14
N PHE A 99 -0.44 14.55 -4.22
CA PHE A 99 -0.43 14.84 -2.78
C PHE A 99 0.78 14.26 -2.03
N MET A 100 1.51 13.32 -2.63
CA MET A 100 2.62 12.61 -1.97
C MET A 100 4.02 13.01 -2.48
N ARG A 101 4.11 13.93 -3.43
CA ARG A 101 5.39 14.44 -3.97
C ARG A 101 5.85 15.71 -3.26
#